data_70f6562fa6cf7126395348b17289cad1
#
_entry.id   70f6562fa6cf7126395348b17289cad1
#
_cell.length_a   1.000
_cell.length_b   1.000
_cell.length_c   1.000
_cell.angle_alpha   90.00
_cell.angle_beta   90.00
_cell.angle_gamma   90.00
#
_symmetry.space_group_name_H-M   'P 1'
#
loop_
_entity.id
_entity.type
_entity.pdbx_description
1 polymer ?
#
loop_
_entity_poly.entity_id
_entity_poly.type
_entity_poly.pdbx_seq_one_letter_code
_entity_poly.pdbx_strand_id
1 'polypeptide(L)'
;MLQQGKPDAATGDVTMRQAAMREQLVALTRQLAGRPLDAALDDWLNREHGPDSSTYQGLRQSCELGVAEGWLCQREAGGVRYGRVFKPADDLQGFSVDVVDMNDIAGPHHAHPNGEIDLIMPIDAHATFDERGAGWLVYPPGSAHRPTVRGARALVLYLLPQGQITFST
;
A
#
# COMPACT_ATOMS: atom_id res chain seq x y z
N MET A 1 -40.23 -17.73 17.62
CA MET A 1 -38.82 -17.87 17.96
C MET A 1 -38.01 -17.19 16.86
N LEU A 2 -37.47 -15.99 17.13
CA LEU A 2 -36.58 -15.31 16.24
C LEU A 2 -35.20 -15.96 16.39
N GLN A 3 -34.74 -16.69 15.38
CA GLN A 3 -33.36 -17.13 15.30
C GLN A 3 -32.52 -15.86 15.10
N GLN A 4 -31.83 -15.46 16.14
CA GLN A 4 -30.73 -14.51 16.00
C GLN A 4 -29.65 -15.22 15.16
N GLY A 5 -29.50 -14.81 13.92
CA GLY A 5 -28.42 -15.29 13.08
C GLY A 5 -27.09 -14.97 13.77
N LYS A 6 -26.26 -16.00 14.01
CA LYS A 6 -24.86 -15.78 14.40
C LYS A 6 -24.23 -14.84 13.39
N PRO A 7 -23.49 -13.79 13.84
CA PRO A 7 -22.72 -13.01 12.89
C PRO A 7 -21.83 -13.95 12.09
N ASP A 8 -21.83 -13.77 10.77
CA ASP A 8 -21.03 -14.59 9.88
C ASP A 8 -19.57 -14.53 10.33
N ALA A 9 -19.00 -15.67 10.68
CA ALA A 9 -17.62 -15.75 11.18
C ALA A 9 -16.61 -15.14 10.18
N ALA A 10 -16.91 -15.20 8.86
CA ALA A 10 -16.10 -14.60 7.81
C ALA A 10 -16.07 -13.07 7.90
N THR A 11 -17.19 -12.40 8.21
CA THR A 11 -17.25 -10.93 8.35
C THR A 11 -16.47 -10.45 9.58
N GLY A 12 -16.56 -11.17 10.71
CA GLY A 12 -15.80 -10.88 11.91
C GLY A 12 -14.28 -10.97 11.67
N ASP A 13 -13.83 -11.99 10.95
CA ASP A 13 -12.43 -12.19 10.61
C ASP A 13 -11.88 -11.10 9.68
N VAL A 14 -12.65 -10.63 8.69
CA VAL A 14 -12.28 -9.52 7.81
C VAL A 14 -12.10 -8.23 8.62
N THR A 15 -13.02 -7.90 9.52
CA THR A 15 -12.91 -6.71 10.37
C THR A 15 -11.65 -6.77 11.24
N MET A 16 -11.34 -7.91 11.81
CA MET A 16 -10.13 -8.12 12.62
C MET A 16 -8.85 -7.96 11.78
N ARG A 17 -8.86 -8.48 10.54
CA ARG A 17 -7.70 -8.35 9.64
C ARG A 17 -7.48 -6.91 9.18
N GLN A 18 -8.55 -6.16 8.91
CA GLN A 18 -8.45 -4.73 8.61
C GLN A 18 -7.89 -3.95 9.81
N ALA A 19 -8.35 -4.24 11.00
CA ALA A 19 -7.85 -3.63 12.23
C ALA A 19 -6.37 -3.97 12.47
N ALA A 20 -5.96 -5.21 12.23
CA ALA A 20 -4.57 -5.63 12.37
C ALA A 20 -3.65 -4.91 11.36
N MET A 21 -4.09 -4.75 10.12
CA MET A 21 -3.37 -3.98 9.11
C MET A 21 -3.23 -2.52 9.54
N ARG A 22 -4.30 -1.92 10.07
CA ARG A 22 -4.26 -0.54 10.55
C ARG A 22 -3.26 -0.38 11.70
N GLU A 23 -3.25 -1.29 12.66
CA GLU A 23 -2.28 -1.28 13.77
C GLU A 23 -0.83 -1.35 13.29
N GLN A 24 -0.55 -2.19 12.31
CA GLN A 24 0.78 -2.26 11.67
C GLN A 24 1.18 -0.92 11.06
N LEU A 25 0.26 -0.26 10.37
CA LEU A 25 0.51 1.03 9.72
C LEU A 25 0.57 2.18 10.73
N VAL A 26 -0.19 2.14 11.81
CA VAL A 26 -0.08 3.09 12.92
C VAL A 26 1.31 3.04 13.52
N ALA A 27 1.85 1.85 13.80
CA ALA A 27 3.19 1.67 14.34
C ALA A 27 4.27 2.18 13.37
N LEU A 28 4.14 1.88 12.08
CA LEU A 28 5.09 2.30 11.06
C LEU A 28 5.06 3.82 10.86
N THR A 29 3.89 4.42 10.70
CA THR A 29 3.77 5.86 10.42
C THR A 29 4.25 6.71 11.60
N ARG A 30 4.17 6.24 12.83
CA ARG A 30 4.81 6.91 13.97
C ARG A 30 6.31 7.09 13.78
N GLN A 31 6.98 6.12 13.19
CA GLN A 31 8.42 6.21 12.88
C GLN A 31 8.70 7.16 11.71
N LEU A 32 7.72 7.42 10.87
CA LEU A 32 7.83 8.32 9.71
C LEU A 32 7.51 9.77 10.05
N ALA A 33 6.91 10.02 11.21
CA ALA A 33 6.45 11.36 11.60
C ALA A 33 7.60 12.37 11.57
N GLY A 34 7.37 13.49 10.87
CA GLY A 34 8.34 14.57 10.75
C GLY A 34 9.56 14.27 9.88
N ARG A 35 9.66 13.10 9.28
CA ARG A 35 10.76 12.78 8.37
C ARG A 35 10.46 13.31 6.97
N PRO A 36 11.43 13.98 6.30
CA PRO A 36 11.25 14.35 4.90
C PRO A 36 11.21 13.10 4.01
N LEU A 37 10.43 13.16 2.94
CA LEU A 37 10.36 12.11 1.93
C LEU A 37 11.50 12.33 0.93
N ASP A 38 12.59 11.61 1.13
CA ASP A 38 13.84 11.77 0.39
C ASP A 38 14.60 10.44 0.26
N ALA A 39 15.78 10.49 -0.35
CA ALA A 39 16.63 9.31 -0.53
C ALA A 39 17.09 8.71 0.80
N ALA A 40 17.29 9.52 1.84
CA ALA A 40 17.70 9.03 3.15
C ALA A 40 16.58 8.21 3.80
N LEU A 41 15.32 8.61 3.63
CA LEU A 41 14.17 7.85 4.10
C LEU A 41 14.03 6.52 3.33
N ASP A 42 14.22 6.55 2.02
CA ASP A 42 14.24 5.34 1.17
C ASP A 42 15.26 4.32 1.70
N ASP A 43 16.50 4.75 1.91
CA ASP A 43 17.56 3.90 2.45
C ASP A 43 17.22 3.36 3.84
N TRP A 44 16.68 4.22 4.71
CA TRP A 44 16.31 3.83 6.07
C TRP A 44 15.20 2.77 6.08
N LEU A 45 14.14 2.97 5.29
CA LEU A 45 13.03 2.02 5.17
C LEU A 45 13.52 0.65 4.68
N ASN A 46 14.37 0.64 3.66
CA ASN A 46 14.90 -0.61 3.11
C ASN A 46 15.86 -1.31 4.06
N ARG A 47 16.58 -0.57 4.90
CA ARG A 47 17.47 -1.15 5.91
C ARG A 47 16.70 -1.67 7.13
N GLU A 48 15.78 -0.86 7.69
CA GLU A 48 15.10 -1.19 8.95
C GLU A 48 13.83 -2.03 8.74
N HIS A 49 13.15 -1.88 7.60
CA HIS A 49 11.89 -2.52 7.29
C HIS A 49 11.89 -3.23 5.93
N GLY A 50 13.06 -3.69 5.50
CA GLY A 50 13.21 -4.39 4.23
C GLY A 50 12.49 -5.75 4.20
N PRO A 51 12.61 -6.49 3.07
CA PRO A 51 11.79 -7.69 2.82
C PRO A 51 11.88 -8.79 3.89
N ASP A 52 12.98 -8.88 4.63
CA ASP A 52 13.16 -9.89 5.69
C ASP A 52 12.62 -9.44 7.06
N SER A 53 12.16 -8.20 7.17
CA SER A 53 11.64 -7.65 8.42
C SER A 53 10.23 -8.14 8.74
N SER A 54 9.88 -8.14 10.02
CA SER A 54 8.52 -8.46 10.47
C SER A 54 7.49 -7.44 9.97
N THR A 55 7.87 -6.16 9.85
CA THR A 55 7.01 -5.10 9.29
C THR A 55 6.62 -5.40 7.85
N TYR A 56 7.61 -5.67 7.01
CA TYR A 56 7.36 -6.00 5.60
C TYR A 56 6.53 -7.27 5.45
N GLN A 57 6.92 -8.34 6.13
CA GLN A 57 6.24 -9.64 6.07
C GLN A 57 4.79 -9.54 6.54
N GLY A 58 4.54 -8.81 7.63
CA GLY A 58 3.20 -8.62 8.17
C GLY A 58 2.30 -7.80 7.24
N LEU A 59 2.80 -6.73 6.66
CA LEU A 59 2.06 -5.92 5.69
C LEU A 59 1.80 -6.69 4.40
N ARG A 60 2.77 -7.44 3.92
CA ARG A 60 2.60 -8.32 2.75
C ARG A 60 1.47 -9.33 2.98
N GLN A 61 1.47 -10.01 4.11
CA GLN A 61 0.42 -10.97 4.45
C GLN A 61 -0.95 -10.30 4.52
N SER A 62 -1.06 -9.14 5.15
CA SER A 62 -2.32 -8.38 5.22
C SER A 62 -2.82 -8.00 3.83
N CYS A 63 -1.94 -7.55 2.94
CA CYS A 63 -2.32 -7.17 1.58
C CYS A 63 -2.73 -8.37 0.74
N GLU A 64 -2.01 -9.48 0.80
CA GLU A 64 -2.37 -10.70 0.08
C GLU A 64 -3.73 -11.25 0.53
N LEU A 65 -3.97 -11.30 1.84
CA LEU A 65 -5.26 -11.71 2.39
C LEU A 65 -6.38 -10.76 1.99
N GLY A 66 -6.14 -9.46 2.05
CA GLY A 66 -7.13 -8.44 1.71
C GLY A 66 -7.57 -8.51 0.25
N VAL A 67 -6.65 -8.76 -0.66
CA VAL A 67 -6.98 -8.97 -2.08
C VAL A 67 -7.76 -10.27 -2.27
N ALA A 68 -7.32 -11.37 -1.66
CA ALA A 68 -7.98 -12.67 -1.74
C ALA A 68 -9.41 -12.65 -1.16
N GLU A 69 -9.62 -11.92 -0.08
CA GLU A 69 -10.91 -11.78 0.60
C GLU A 69 -11.81 -10.67 0.00
N GLY A 70 -11.27 -9.87 -0.92
CA GLY A 70 -12.04 -8.86 -1.66
C GLY A 70 -12.28 -7.54 -0.92
N TRP A 71 -11.57 -7.25 0.16
CA TRP A 71 -11.66 -5.95 0.84
C TRP A 71 -10.54 -4.98 0.45
N LEU A 72 -9.55 -5.43 -0.34
CA LEU A 72 -8.56 -4.57 -1.00
C LEU A 72 -8.73 -4.65 -2.52
N CYS A 73 -8.32 -3.59 -3.21
CA CYS A 73 -8.32 -3.53 -4.68
C CYS A 73 -9.69 -3.84 -5.30
N GLN A 74 -10.75 -3.25 -4.75
CA GLN A 74 -12.14 -3.50 -5.15
C GLN A 74 -12.54 -2.83 -6.45
N ARG A 75 -11.78 -1.82 -6.90
CA ARG A 75 -12.03 -1.06 -8.14
C ARG A 75 -11.08 -1.52 -9.23
N GLU A 76 -11.50 -1.36 -10.47
CA GLU A 76 -10.68 -1.67 -11.63
C GLU A 76 -10.84 -0.60 -12.70
N ALA A 77 -9.72 -0.18 -13.28
CA ALA A 77 -9.67 0.71 -14.44
C ALA A 77 -8.42 0.42 -15.26
N GLY A 78 -8.57 0.28 -16.57
CA GLY A 78 -7.44 0.08 -17.47
C GLY A 78 -6.57 -1.14 -17.17
N GLY A 79 -7.13 -2.18 -16.56
CA GLY A 79 -6.40 -3.38 -16.19
C GLY A 79 -5.69 -3.30 -14.84
N VAL A 80 -5.81 -2.19 -14.12
CA VAL A 80 -5.26 -2.00 -12.77
C VAL A 80 -6.40 -2.16 -11.76
N ARG A 81 -6.19 -3.01 -10.75
CA ARG A 81 -7.10 -3.10 -9.60
C ARG A 81 -6.55 -2.23 -8.48
N TYR A 82 -7.42 -1.46 -7.83
CA TYR A 82 -6.98 -0.45 -6.86
C TYR A 82 -8.06 -0.11 -5.84
N GLY A 83 -7.66 0.58 -4.79
CA GLY A 83 -8.57 1.16 -3.83
C GLY A 83 -7.87 1.79 -2.64
N ARG A 84 -8.49 2.82 -2.08
CA ARG A 84 -8.05 3.41 -0.82
C ARG A 84 -8.65 2.63 0.33
N VAL A 85 -7.78 2.08 1.19
CA VAL A 85 -8.22 1.28 2.34
C VAL A 85 -8.41 2.14 3.59
N PHE A 86 -7.55 3.14 3.79
CA PHE A 86 -7.65 4.09 4.91
C PHE A 86 -7.48 5.52 4.41
N LYS A 87 -8.43 6.37 4.81
CA LYS A 87 -8.34 7.82 4.59
C LYS A 87 -7.24 8.42 5.46
N PRO A 88 -6.72 9.63 5.12
CA PRO A 88 -5.80 10.32 6.01
C PRO A 88 -6.38 10.46 7.41
N ALA A 89 -5.58 10.16 8.42
CA ALA A 89 -6.02 10.19 9.81
C ALA A 89 -4.86 10.54 10.74
N ASP A 90 -5.18 11.08 11.91
CA ASP A 90 -4.16 11.51 12.88
C ASP A 90 -3.32 10.34 13.39
N ASP A 91 -3.92 9.17 13.61
CA ASP A 91 -3.20 7.97 14.03
C ASP A 91 -2.33 7.34 12.93
N LEU A 92 -2.52 7.78 11.69
CA LEU A 92 -1.66 7.46 10.54
C LEU A 92 -0.75 8.63 10.17
N GLN A 93 -0.55 9.58 11.07
CA GLN A 93 0.30 10.77 10.86
C GLN A 93 -0.07 11.58 9.61
N GLY A 94 -1.36 11.60 9.25
CA GLY A 94 -1.88 12.28 8.08
C GLY A 94 -1.73 11.51 6.76
N PHE A 95 -1.16 10.32 6.78
CA PHE A 95 -1.08 9.47 5.58
C PHE A 95 -2.41 8.82 5.26
N SER A 96 -2.74 8.74 3.97
CA SER A 96 -3.70 7.77 3.46
C SER A 96 -2.99 6.49 3.07
N VAL A 97 -3.77 5.41 2.92
CA VAL A 97 -3.26 4.11 2.51
C VAL A 97 -4.07 3.60 1.33
N ASP A 98 -3.40 3.43 0.20
CA ASP A 98 -3.95 2.87 -1.02
C ASP A 98 -3.20 1.59 -1.38
N VAL A 99 -3.87 0.64 -2.00
CA VAL A 99 -3.23 -0.59 -2.50
C VAL A 99 -3.62 -0.78 -3.95
N VAL A 100 -2.65 -1.15 -4.78
CA VAL A 100 -2.87 -1.53 -6.18
C VAL A 100 -2.39 -2.94 -6.44
N ASP A 101 -3.06 -3.62 -7.35
CA ASP A 101 -2.74 -4.95 -7.84
C ASP A 101 -2.52 -4.83 -9.35
N MET A 102 -1.29 -5.04 -9.78
CA MET A 102 -0.88 -4.81 -11.16
C MET A 102 -0.10 -6.03 -11.69
N ASN A 103 -0.38 -6.39 -12.92
CA ASN A 103 0.29 -7.51 -13.60
C ASN A 103 0.82 -7.05 -14.96
N ASP A 104 2.12 -6.83 -15.04
CA ASP A 104 2.85 -6.41 -16.26
C ASP A 104 2.13 -5.29 -17.00
N ILE A 105 1.87 -4.18 -16.31
CA ILE A 105 1.06 -3.07 -16.80
C ILE A 105 1.57 -1.74 -16.27
N ALA A 106 1.36 -0.68 -17.06
CA ALA A 106 1.55 0.70 -16.62
C ALA A 106 0.21 1.30 -16.22
N GLY A 107 0.17 1.92 -15.05
CA GLY A 107 -0.97 2.70 -14.58
C GLY A 107 -0.99 4.11 -15.15
N PRO A 108 -1.99 4.93 -14.79
CA PRO A 108 -2.09 6.30 -15.27
C PRO A 108 -0.99 7.19 -14.66
N HIS A 109 -0.48 8.11 -15.47
CA HIS A 109 0.48 9.12 -15.01
C HIS A 109 -0.15 9.99 -13.91
N HIS A 110 0.58 10.21 -12.83
CA HIS A 110 0.15 11.06 -11.73
C HIS A 110 1.32 11.77 -11.05
N ALA A 111 0.99 12.83 -10.33
CA ALA A 111 1.94 13.59 -9.53
C ALA A 111 1.66 13.43 -8.04
N HIS A 112 2.70 13.57 -7.24
CA HIS A 112 2.63 13.51 -5.78
C HIS A 112 3.00 14.89 -5.21
N PRO A 113 2.03 15.79 -4.98
CA PRO A 113 2.34 17.12 -4.43
C PRO A 113 3.15 17.07 -3.13
N ASN A 114 2.87 16.09 -2.28
CA ASN A 114 3.52 15.92 -0.99
C ASN A 114 4.46 14.70 -0.92
N GLY A 115 4.75 14.09 -2.06
CA GLY A 115 5.53 12.85 -2.13
C GLY A 115 4.69 11.58 -1.96
N GLU A 116 5.34 10.44 -2.05
CA GLU A 116 4.72 9.11 -1.95
C GLU A 116 5.72 8.12 -1.40
N ILE A 117 5.25 7.23 -0.53
CA ILE A 117 6.04 6.10 -0.03
C ILE A 117 5.38 4.83 -0.53
N ASP A 118 6.13 4.00 -1.26
CA ASP A 118 5.63 2.79 -1.88
C ASP A 118 6.24 1.55 -1.22
N LEU A 119 5.40 0.61 -0.82
CA LEU A 119 5.80 -0.72 -0.41
C LEU A 119 5.57 -1.69 -1.55
N ILE A 120 6.64 -2.21 -2.12
CA ILE A 120 6.62 -3.10 -3.29
C ILE A 120 6.60 -4.54 -2.82
N MET A 121 5.53 -5.25 -3.16
CA MET A 121 5.31 -6.65 -2.76
C MET A 121 5.11 -7.52 -4.00
N PRO A 122 6.20 -7.99 -4.66
CA PRO A 122 6.08 -8.88 -5.81
C PRO A 122 5.39 -10.19 -5.39
N ILE A 123 4.34 -10.57 -6.11
CA ILE A 123 3.71 -11.89 -5.96
C ILE A 123 4.58 -12.93 -6.66
N ASP A 124 5.02 -12.60 -7.86
CA ASP A 124 6.03 -13.38 -8.57
C ASP A 124 7.40 -12.72 -8.36
N ALA A 125 8.41 -13.51 -8.02
CA ALA A 125 9.74 -13.00 -7.64
C ALA A 125 10.41 -12.11 -8.70
N HIS A 126 10.00 -12.24 -9.97
CA HIS A 126 10.54 -11.46 -11.08
C HIS A 126 9.84 -10.10 -11.29
N ALA A 127 8.70 -9.87 -10.61
CA ALA A 127 7.97 -8.63 -10.78
C ALA A 127 8.75 -7.46 -10.19
N THR A 128 8.72 -6.33 -10.89
CA THR A 128 9.30 -5.07 -10.44
C THR A 128 8.25 -3.97 -10.50
N PHE A 129 8.42 -2.96 -9.68
CA PHE A 129 7.64 -1.72 -9.72
C PHE A 129 8.61 -0.56 -9.91
N ASP A 130 8.42 0.20 -10.99
CA ASP A 130 9.33 1.29 -11.36
C ASP A 130 10.81 0.84 -11.32
N GLU A 131 11.07 -0.36 -11.87
CA GLU A 131 12.39 -1.00 -11.96
C GLU A 131 12.97 -1.52 -10.63
N ARG A 132 12.22 -1.46 -9.53
CA ARG A 132 12.62 -2.02 -8.23
C ARG A 132 11.89 -3.31 -7.90
N GLY A 133 12.60 -4.22 -7.25
CA GLY A 133 12.03 -5.43 -6.65
C GLY A 133 11.43 -5.18 -5.28
N ALA A 134 11.28 -6.25 -4.48
CA ALA A 134 10.71 -6.19 -3.14
C ALA A 134 11.41 -5.15 -2.26
N GLY A 135 10.62 -4.37 -1.52
CA GLY A 135 11.11 -3.34 -0.61
C GLY A 135 10.34 -2.03 -0.73
N TRP A 136 11.00 -0.93 -0.43
CA TRP A 136 10.42 0.40 -0.37
C TRP A 136 11.02 1.32 -1.43
N LEU A 137 10.18 2.24 -1.92
CA LEU A 137 10.56 3.30 -2.84
C LEU A 137 9.94 4.61 -2.35
N VAL A 138 10.75 5.65 -2.19
CA VAL A 138 10.27 6.96 -1.73
C VAL A 138 10.39 7.97 -2.87
N TYR A 139 9.28 8.61 -3.19
CA TYR A 139 9.21 9.72 -4.14
C TYR A 139 9.10 11.05 -3.39
N PRO A 140 9.92 12.04 -3.75
CA PRO A 140 9.89 13.33 -3.06
C PRO A 140 8.66 14.17 -3.41
N PRO A 141 8.32 15.19 -2.60
CA PRO A 141 7.27 16.14 -2.96
C PRO A 141 7.47 16.77 -4.34
N GLY A 142 6.39 16.88 -5.09
CA GLY A 142 6.41 17.44 -6.45
C GLY A 142 6.84 16.46 -7.54
N SER A 143 7.13 15.22 -7.19
CA SER A 143 7.47 14.18 -8.17
C SER A 143 6.25 13.72 -8.97
N ALA A 144 6.51 13.14 -10.14
CA ALA A 144 5.48 12.55 -10.99
C ALA A 144 6.03 11.32 -11.69
N HIS A 145 5.17 10.35 -11.95
CA HIS A 145 5.55 9.14 -12.68
C HIS A 145 4.34 8.46 -13.32
N ARG A 146 4.63 7.48 -14.14
CA ARG A 146 3.66 6.47 -14.59
C ARG A 146 3.98 5.18 -13.85
N PRO A 147 3.21 4.79 -12.82
CA PRO A 147 3.51 3.59 -12.05
C PRO A 147 3.47 2.37 -12.96
N THR A 148 4.54 1.57 -12.95
CA THR A 148 4.71 0.50 -13.92
C THR A 148 5.20 -0.77 -13.23
N VAL A 149 4.41 -1.83 -13.34
CA VAL A 149 4.82 -3.19 -12.94
C VAL A 149 5.24 -3.95 -14.19
N ARG A 150 6.41 -4.57 -14.13
CA ARG A 150 6.96 -5.39 -15.21
C ARG A 150 7.35 -6.78 -14.73
N GLY A 151 7.30 -7.73 -15.66
CA GLY A 151 7.73 -9.11 -15.48
C GLY A 151 6.66 -10.04 -15.00
N ALA A 152 5.77 -9.60 -14.12
CA ALA A 152 4.68 -10.39 -13.59
C ALA A 152 3.80 -9.53 -12.67
N ARG A 153 3.16 -10.15 -11.66
CA ARG A 153 2.23 -9.49 -10.75
C ARG A 153 2.91 -8.99 -9.47
N ALA A 154 2.57 -7.78 -9.07
CA ALA A 154 2.95 -7.21 -7.79
C ALA A 154 1.78 -6.46 -7.15
N LEU A 155 1.75 -6.46 -5.81
CA LEU A 155 0.95 -5.54 -5.02
C LEU A 155 1.83 -4.37 -4.61
N VAL A 156 1.29 -3.16 -4.61
CA VAL A 156 2.00 -1.98 -4.10
C VAL A 156 1.07 -1.22 -3.16
N LEU A 157 1.58 -0.95 -1.96
CA LEU A 157 0.88 -0.13 -0.97
C LEU A 157 1.46 1.27 -1.02
N TYR A 158 0.60 2.28 -1.16
CA TYR A 158 0.98 3.69 -1.20
C TYR A 158 0.62 4.39 0.10
N LEU A 159 1.60 5.06 0.70
CA LEU A 159 1.38 6.03 1.77
C LEU A 159 1.47 7.43 1.14
N LEU A 160 0.36 8.16 1.17
CA LEU A 160 0.27 9.51 0.61
C LEU A 160 0.02 10.53 1.72
N PRO A 161 0.96 11.49 1.93
CA PRO A 161 0.72 12.58 2.89
C PRO A 161 -0.54 13.36 2.52
N GLN A 162 -1.47 13.51 3.45
CA GLN A 162 -2.81 14.09 3.27
C GLN A 162 -3.64 13.49 2.12
N GLY A 163 -3.28 12.30 1.66
CA GLY A 163 -3.95 11.64 0.56
C GLY A 163 -3.78 12.32 -0.80
N GLN A 164 -2.79 13.20 -0.94
CA GLN A 164 -2.61 14.04 -2.13
C GLN A 164 -2.00 13.28 -3.30
N ILE A 165 -2.77 13.16 -4.37
CA ILE A 165 -2.37 12.59 -5.64
C ILE A 165 -3.12 13.33 -6.75
N THR A 166 -2.43 13.66 -7.85
CA THR A 166 -3.02 14.40 -8.97
C THR A 166 -2.81 13.62 -10.25
N PHE A 167 -3.90 13.12 -10.82
CA PHE A 167 -3.83 12.41 -12.08
C PHE A 167 -3.76 13.39 -13.24
N SER A 168 -2.92 13.08 -14.24
CA SER A 168 -2.80 13.86 -15.46
C SER A 168 -4.04 13.68 -16.35
N THR A 169 -4.51 14.78 -16.92
CA THR A 169 -5.62 14.77 -17.88
C THR A 169 -5.14 14.44 -19.28
#